data_3e889e3162705256060533d95c0fcbe7
#
_entry.id   3e889e3162705256060533d95c0fcbe7
#
_cell.length_a   1.000
_cell.length_b   1.000
_cell.length_c   1.000
_cell.angle_alpha   90.00
_cell.angle_beta   90.00
_cell.angle_gamma   90.00
#
_symmetry.space_group_name_H-M   'P 1'
#
loop_
_entity.id
_entity.type
_entity.pdbx_description
1 polymer ?
#
loop_
_entity_poly.entity_id
_entity_poly.type
_entity_poly.pdbx_seq_one_letter_code
_entity_poly.pdbx_strand_id
1 'polypeptide(L)'
;MRFGVLVSALVLVVAVLPAGGSAQLESSGRLTVFAAASLTDVFPKIDARPRYGFAGSDVLAFQIQQGAPADVFAAASPKYPEALYKQGLVQKPIQFATNTLVLVVPKSNPAQIHTVDDLTKPGVKIVIGDPSVPVGSYTRTILSNLGISAAVLKNVVSQETDVRSVLGKVALGEADAGFAYITDARTVKGKVKVIALRESAQPHVVYEVAVVKNSPHLPAAYRYVTRLIRPAAQRELERAGFGPRPKPVR
;
A
#
# COMPACT_ATOMS: atom_id res chain seq x y z
N MET A 1 8.16 72.10 -65.85
CA MET A 1 7.87 70.72 -65.48
C MET A 1 8.39 70.57 -64.06
N ARG A 2 7.50 70.51 -63.06
CA ARG A 2 7.85 70.38 -61.64
C ARG A 2 7.31 69.03 -61.21
N PHE A 3 8.22 68.09 -60.83
CA PHE A 3 7.91 66.81 -60.23
C PHE A 3 7.75 67.01 -58.72
N GLY A 4 6.56 66.80 -58.21
CA GLY A 4 6.32 66.67 -56.76
C GLY A 4 6.58 65.27 -56.27
N VAL A 5 7.42 65.17 -55.24
CA VAL A 5 7.69 63.93 -54.55
C VAL A 5 6.72 63.85 -53.35
N LEU A 6 5.83 62.85 -53.38
CA LEU A 6 4.97 62.50 -52.25
C LEU A 6 5.77 61.57 -51.32
N VAL A 7 6.04 62.04 -50.10
CA VAL A 7 6.59 61.24 -49.03
C VAL A 7 5.42 60.60 -48.22
N SER A 8 5.17 59.35 -48.38
CA SER A 8 4.23 58.57 -47.53
C SER A 8 4.89 58.20 -46.21
N ALA A 9 4.41 58.76 -45.14
CA ALA A 9 4.80 58.35 -43.75
C ALA A 9 4.10 57.07 -43.39
N LEU A 10 4.88 56.01 -43.20
CA LEU A 10 4.44 54.72 -42.69
C LEU A 10 4.39 54.76 -41.14
N VAL A 11 3.19 54.79 -40.55
CA VAL A 11 2.98 54.74 -39.12
C VAL A 11 3.04 53.26 -38.69
N LEU A 12 4.11 52.93 -37.99
CA LEU A 12 4.29 51.59 -37.40
C LEU A 12 3.50 51.50 -36.09
N VAL A 13 2.34 50.83 -36.10
CA VAL A 13 1.58 50.53 -34.91
C VAL A 13 2.20 49.29 -34.25
N VAL A 14 2.97 49.48 -33.15
CA VAL A 14 3.45 48.39 -32.31
C VAL A 14 2.30 47.92 -31.44
N ALA A 15 1.71 46.77 -31.80
CA ALA A 15 0.75 46.06 -30.94
C ALA A 15 1.51 45.40 -29.77
N VAL A 16 1.36 46.00 -28.59
CA VAL A 16 1.80 45.36 -27.33
C VAL A 16 0.82 44.24 -27.01
N LEU A 17 1.22 42.99 -27.29
CA LEU A 17 0.50 41.78 -26.84
C LEU A 17 0.65 41.69 -25.31
N PRO A 18 -0.42 41.48 -24.53
CA PRO A 18 -0.29 41.23 -23.12
C PRO A 18 0.46 39.92 -22.94
N ALA A 19 1.49 39.92 -22.09
CA ALA A 19 2.20 38.72 -21.65
C ALA A 19 1.19 37.74 -21.06
N GLY A 20 0.77 36.76 -21.85
CA GLY A 20 -0.08 35.68 -21.41
C GLY A 20 0.62 34.92 -20.29
N GLY A 21 0.06 35.02 -19.10
CA GLY A 21 0.47 34.18 -17.98
C GLY A 21 0.50 32.72 -18.43
N SER A 22 1.64 32.09 -18.30
CA SER A 22 1.82 30.65 -18.50
C SER A 22 0.91 29.95 -17.48
N ALA A 23 -0.35 29.72 -17.84
CA ALA A 23 -1.18 28.76 -17.18
C ALA A 23 -0.44 27.41 -17.37
N GLN A 24 0.29 27.03 -16.36
CA GLN A 24 0.93 25.73 -16.30
C GLN A 24 -0.21 24.72 -16.47
N LEU A 25 -0.31 24.13 -17.66
CA LEU A 25 -1.23 23.04 -17.93
C LEU A 25 -0.90 21.97 -16.91
N GLU A 26 -1.69 21.89 -15.83
CA GLU A 26 -1.62 20.74 -14.93
C GLU A 26 -1.76 19.52 -15.83
N SER A 27 -0.72 18.69 -15.89
CA SER A 27 -0.75 17.42 -16.59
C SER A 27 -2.03 16.70 -16.14
N SER A 28 -3.03 16.62 -17.02
CA SER A 28 -4.34 16.04 -16.75
C SER A 28 -4.28 14.51 -16.61
N GLY A 29 -3.08 13.99 -16.38
CA GLY A 29 -2.81 12.58 -16.18
C GLY A 29 -3.47 12.03 -14.89
N ARG A 30 -4.00 10.84 -15.01
CA ARG A 30 -4.58 10.12 -13.88
C ARG A 30 -3.46 9.65 -12.94
N LEU A 31 -3.57 9.96 -11.63
CA LEU A 31 -2.61 9.51 -10.62
C LEU A 31 -2.43 7.98 -10.67
N THR A 32 -1.18 7.54 -10.59
CA THR A 32 -0.83 6.13 -10.37
C THR A 32 -0.41 5.93 -8.93
N VAL A 33 -1.18 5.13 -8.20
CA VAL A 33 -0.95 4.82 -6.78
C VAL A 33 -0.53 3.37 -6.65
N PHE A 34 0.71 3.14 -6.24
CA PHE A 34 1.19 1.81 -5.85
C PHE A 34 0.85 1.56 -4.39
N ALA A 35 0.09 0.52 -4.11
CA ALA A 35 -0.42 0.25 -2.76
C ALA A 35 -0.31 -1.22 -2.39
N ALA A 36 0.00 -1.50 -1.13
CA ALA A 36 0.03 -2.85 -0.60
C ALA A 36 -1.27 -3.61 -0.90
N ALA A 37 -1.18 -4.90 -1.23
CA ALA A 37 -2.31 -5.76 -1.60
C ALA A 37 -3.48 -5.72 -0.61
N SER A 38 -3.20 -5.55 0.69
CA SER A 38 -4.23 -5.38 1.74
C SER A 38 -5.08 -4.11 1.61
N LEU A 39 -4.69 -3.15 0.76
CA LEU A 39 -5.41 -1.89 0.53
C LEU A 39 -6.38 -1.97 -0.67
N THR A 40 -6.42 -3.10 -1.38
CA THR A 40 -7.18 -3.30 -2.63
C THR A 40 -8.66 -2.92 -2.50
N ASP A 41 -9.30 -3.28 -1.40
CA ASP A 41 -10.76 -3.07 -1.25
C ASP A 41 -11.11 -1.71 -0.65
N VAL A 42 -10.18 -1.04 0.03
CA VAL A 42 -10.46 0.22 0.74
C VAL A 42 -10.04 1.46 -0.04
N PHE A 43 -8.91 1.43 -0.74
CA PHE A 43 -8.40 2.61 -1.45
C PHE A 43 -9.35 3.10 -2.55
N PRO A 44 -9.94 2.23 -3.42
CA PRO A 44 -10.93 2.67 -4.40
C PRO A 44 -12.22 3.27 -3.78
N LYS A 45 -12.56 2.89 -2.53
CA LYS A 45 -13.69 3.48 -1.80
C LYS A 45 -13.37 4.87 -1.26
N ILE A 46 -12.10 5.13 -0.92
CA ILE A 46 -11.64 6.45 -0.47
C ILE A 46 -11.53 7.41 -1.66
N ASP A 47 -10.98 6.93 -2.79
CA ASP A 47 -10.87 7.69 -4.03
C ASP A 47 -10.81 6.76 -5.25
N ALA A 48 -11.85 6.74 -6.06
CA ALA A 48 -11.92 5.86 -7.25
C ALA A 48 -11.18 6.42 -8.49
N ARG A 49 -10.67 7.66 -8.42
CA ARG A 49 -10.06 8.35 -9.58
C ARG A 49 -8.66 7.86 -9.94
N PRO A 50 -7.76 7.53 -9.01
CA PRO A 50 -6.42 7.04 -9.35
C PRO A 50 -6.45 5.71 -10.11
N ARG A 51 -5.36 5.45 -10.84
CA ARG A 51 -5.01 4.10 -11.28
C ARG A 51 -4.26 3.44 -10.13
N TYR A 52 -4.72 2.29 -9.70
CA TYR A 52 -4.08 1.53 -8.63
C TYR A 52 -3.27 0.36 -9.18
N GLY A 53 -2.05 0.17 -8.65
CA GLY A 53 -1.26 -1.04 -8.75
C GLY A 53 -1.16 -1.67 -7.37
N PHE A 54 -1.71 -2.87 -7.19
CA PHE A 54 -1.68 -3.59 -5.91
C PHE A 54 -0.77 -4.81 -5.97
N ALA A 55 0.18 -4.89 -5.04
CA ALA A 55 1.10 -6.02 -4.89
C ALA A 55 1.74 -6.05 -3.49
N GLY A 56 2.71 -6.93 -3.25
CA GLY A 56 3.58 -6.87 -2.08
C GLY A 56 4.33 -5.54 -2.03
N SER A 57 4.49 -4.98 -0.82
CA SER A 57 5.15 -3.68 -0.66
C SER A 57 6.62 -3.70 -1.10
N ASP A 58 7.27 -4.84 -1.00
CA ASP A 58 8.63 -5.09 -1.50
C ASP A 58 8.71 -5.00 -3.02
N VAL A 59 7.80 -5.68 -3.72
CA VAL A 59 7.70 -5.67 -5.19
C VAL A 59 7.46 -4.25 -5.70
N LEU A 60 6.51 -3.52 -5.09
CA LEU A 60 6.20 -2.14 -5.49
C LEU A 60 7.37 -1.18 -5.22
N ALA A 61 8.06 -1.35 -4.09
CA ALA A 61 9.26 -0.57 -3.78
C ALA A 61 10.37 -0.83 -4.80
N PHE A 62 10.60 -2.08 -5.17
CA PHE A 62 11.56 -2.45 -6.22
C PHE A 62 11.18 -1.82 -7.56
N GLN A 63 9.91 -1.87 -7.95
CA GLN A 63 9.45 -1.22 -9.18
C GLN A 63 9.72 0.29 -9.19
N ILE A 64 9.52 0.98 -8.06
CA ILE A 64 9.86 2.42 -7.92
C ILE A 64 11.36 2.64 -8.05
N GLN A 65 12.20 1.78 -7.46
CA GLN A 65 13.66 1.82 -7.62
C GLN A 65 14.09 1.65 -9.09
N GLN A 66 13.36 0.86 -9.85
CA GLN A 66 13.59 0.67 -11.30
C GLN A 66 12.95 1.77 -12.16
N GLY A 67 12.40 2.84 -11.57
CA GLY A 67 11.83 3.97 -12.29
C GLY A 67 10.39 3.77 -12.78
N ALA A 68 9.65 2.82 -12.24
CA ALA A 68 8.23 2.66 -12.58
C ALA A 68 7.44 3.95 -12.29
N PRO A 69 6.50 4.37 -13.18
CA PRO A 69 5.81 5.64 -13.11
C PRO A 69 4.71 5.65 -12.05
N ALA A 70 5.10 5.61 -10.77
CA ALA A 70 4.22 5.77 -9.64
C ALA A 70 4.25 7.23 -9.14
N ASP A 71 3.10 7.74 -8.70
CA ASP A 71 2.98 9.07 -8.08
C ASP A 71 2.95 8.99 -6.56
N VAL A 72 2.34 7.92 -6.03
CA VAL A 72 2.19 7.66 -4.60
C VAL A 72 2.53 6.20 -4.31
N PHE A 73 3.21 5.96 -3.20
CA PHE A 73 3.49 4.63 -2.67
C PHE A 73 2.92 4.47 -1.28
N ALA A 74 2.07 3.45 -1.07
CA ALA A 74 1.46 3.11 0.22
C ALA A 74 1.81 1.66 0.60
N ALA A 75 2.53 1.49 1.69
CA ALA A 75 3.09 0.21 2.14
C ALA A 75 2.46 -0.30 3.43
N ALA A 76 2.43 -1.61 3.61
CA ALA A 76 1.96 -2.28 4.83
C ALA A 76 3.04 -2.39 5.92
N SER A 77 4.16 -1.70 5.76
CA SER A 77 5.20 -1.54 6.79
C SER A 77 6.01 -0.27 6.52
N PRO A 78 6.66 0.34 7.52
CA PRO A 78 7.57 1.47 7.34
C PRO A 78 8.85 1.13 6.56
N LYS A 79 9.27 -0.13 6.58
CA LYS A 79 10.56 -0.60 6.01
C LYS A 79 10.83 -0.05 4.61
N TYR A 80 9.86 -0.14 3.71
CA TYR A 80 10.05 0.19 2.30
C TYR A 80 9.93 1.68 2.00
N PRO A 81 8.91 2.41 2.49
CA PRO A 81 8.87 3.86 2.32
C PRO A 81 10.08 4.57 2.92
N GLU A 82 10.53 4.15 4.10
CA GLU A 82 11.73 4.71 4.74
C GLU A 82 13.00 4.41 3.95
N ALA A 83 13.15 3.18 3.40
CA ALA A 83 14.28 2.83 2.54
C ALA A 83 14.32 3.68 1.26
N LEU A 84 13.17 3.85 0.59
CA LEU A 84 13.06 4.71 -0.59
C LEU A 84 13.30 6.19 -0.27
N TYR A 85 12.88 6.65 0.91
CA TYR A 85 13.16 8.00 1.38
C TYR A 85 14.67 8.25 1.58
N LYS A 86 15.36 7.31 2.22
CA LYS A 86 16.83 7.37 2.39
C LYS A 86 17.57 7.38 1.04
N GLN A 87 17.03 6.72 0.03
CA GLN A 87 17.54 6.72 -1.35
C GLN A 87 17.15 8.00 -2.13
N GLY A 88 16.34 8.88 -1.55
CA GLY A 88 15.89 10.10 -2.21
C GLY A 88 14.80 9.90 -3.27
N LEU A 89 14.17 8.74 -3.35
CA LEU A 89 13.17 8.39 -4.37
C LEU A 89 11.74 8.83 -4.00
N VAL A 90 11.44 8.94 -2.71
CA VAL A 90 10.14 9.42 -2.23
C VAL A 90 10.32 10.59 -1.27
N GLN A 91 9.25 11.34 -1.03
CA GLN A 91 9.18 12.33 0.04
C GLN A 91 9.07 11.63 1.40
N LYS A 92 9.24 12.39 2.49
CA LYS A 92 9.15 11.85 3.86
C LYS A 92 7.82 11.09 4.04
N PRO A 93 7.88 9.80 4.43
CA PRO A 93 6.68 8.98 4.61
C PRO A 93 5.80 9.50 5.75
N ILE A 94 4.50 9.22 5.64
CA ILE A 94 3.50 9.57 6.65
C ILE A 94 2.77 8.30 7.06
N GLN A 95 2.70 8.03 8.34
CA GLN A 95 1.89 6.95 8.91
C GLN A 95 0.40 7.30 8.78
N PHE A 96 -0.42 6.37 8.28
CA PHE A 96 -1.83 6.65 8.04
C PHE A 96 -2.81 5.63 8.61
N ALA A 97 -2.37 4.43 8.95
CA ALA A 97 -3.18 3.38 9.56
C ALA A 97 -2.34 2.38 10.34
N THR A 98 -2.99 1.57 11.17
CA THR A 98 -2.45 0.36 11.78
C THR A 98 -3.26 -0.86 11.37
N ASN A 99 -2.78 -2.06 11.66
CA ASN A 99 -3.51 -3.30 11.43
C ASN A 99 -3.11 -4.35 12.49
N THR A 100 -3.81 -5.48 12.47
CA THR A 100 -3.56 -6.63 13.36
C THR A 100 -3.47 -7.89 12.52
N LEU A 101 -2.50 -8.76 12.81
CA LEU A 101 -2.44 -10.07 12.20
C LEU A 101 -3.36 -11.06 12.91
N VAL A 102 -3.87 -11.98 12.12
CA VAL A 102 -4.68 -13.10 12.59
C VAL A 102 -4.20 -14.38 11.92
N LEU A 103 -4.42 -15.51 12.57
CA LEU A 103 -4.32 -16.81 11.95
C LEU A 103 -5.65 -17.09 11.24
N VAL A 104 -5.59 -17.53 10.00
CA VAL A 104 -6.74 -17.94 9.20
C VAL A 104 -6.65 -19.42 8.85
N VAL A 105 -7.79 -20.10 8.90
CA VAL A 105 -7.93 -21.50 8.51
C VAL A 105 -9.14 -21.62 7.57
N PRO A 106 -9.23 -22.64 6.71
CA PRO A 106 -10.41 -22.90 5.90
C PRO A 106 -11.67 -22.97 6.74
N LYS A 107 -12.84 -22.63 6.18
CA LYS A 107 -14.12 -22.68 6.89
C LYS A 107 -14.40 -24.06 7.51
N SER A 108 -14.07 -25.12 6.79
CA SER A 108 -14.21 -26.51 7.25
C SER A 108 -13.24 -26.89 8.36
N ASN A 109 -12.03 -26.27 8.36
CA ASN A 109 -10.94 -26.53 9.29
C ASN A 109 -10.59 -28.02 9.43
N PRO A 110 -10.22 -28.72 8.33
CA PRO A 110 -10.00 -30.16 8.35
C PRO A 110 -8.85 -30.59 9.26
N ALA A 111 -7.84 -29.73 9.44
CA ALA A 111 -6.70 -29.98 10.32
C ALA A 111 -7.00 -29.68 11.81
N GLN A 112 -8.23 -29.27 12.16
CA GLN A 112 -8.69 -29.00 13.54
C GLN A 112 -7.74 -28.02 14.29
N ILE A 113 -7.33 -26.95 13.61
CA ILE A 113 -6.50 -25.89 14.18
C ILE A 113 -7.40 -24.93 14.97
N HIS A 114 -7.15 -24.82 16.28
CA HIS A 114 -7.92 -23.96 17.19
C HIS A 114 -7.04 -22.86 17.80
N THR A 115 -5.74 -23.08 17.85
CA THR A 115 -4.76 -22.13 18.38
C THR A 115 -3.54 -22.05 17.45
N VAL A 116 -2.70 -21.04 17.63
CA VAL A 116 -1.45 -20.93 16.90
C VAL A 116 -0.46 -22.06 17.22
N ASP A 117 -0.56 -22.64 18.42
CA ASP A 117 0.31 -23.75 18.86
C ASP A 117 0.02 -25.04 18.06
N ASP A 118 -1.20 -25.21 17.53
CA ASP A 118 -1.55 -26.34 16.68
C ASP A 118 -0.76 -26.37 15.36
N LEU A 119 -0.19 -25.23 14.95
CA LEU A 119 0.67 -25.15 13.77
C LEU A 119 1.98 -25.94 13.90
N THR A 120 2.36 -26.32 15.13
CA THR A 120 3.56 -27.13 15.39
C THR A 120 3.34 -28.62 15.14
N LYS A 121 2.09 -29.06 14.98
CA LYS A 121 1.75 -30.46 14.75
C LYS A 121 2.30 -30.93 13.40
N PRO A 122 2.91 -32.11 13.32
CA PRO A 122 3.40 -32.68 12.07
C PRO A 122 2.28 -32.81 11.02
N GLY A 123 2.59 -32.49 9.76
CA GLY A 123 1.67 -32.66 8.64
C GLY A 123 0.69 -31.50 8.41
N VAL A 124 0.65 -30.51 9.28
CA VAL A 124 -0.11 -29.27 9.05
C VAL A 124 0.54 -28.52 7.90
N LYS A 125 -0.24 -28.16 6.87
CA LYS A 125 0.23 -27.40 5.70
C LYS A 125 0.01 -25.91 5.94
N ILE A 126 1.08 -25.15 6.04
CA ILE A 126 1.04 -23.72 6.35
C ILE A 126 1.51 -22.92 5.13
N VAL A 127 0.78 -21.86 4.80
CA VAL A 127 1.18 -20.85 3.81
C VAL A 127 1.44 -19.52 4.51
N ILE A 128 2.57 -18.89 4.19
CA ILE A 128 2.95 -17.58 4.77
C ILE A 128 3.45 -16.65 3.67
N GLY A 129 3.63 -15.38 3.99
CA GLY A 129 4.34 -14.46 3.10
C GLY A 129 5.85 -14.75 3.07
N ASP A 130 6.48 -14.46 1.93
CA ASP A 130 7.95 -14.46 1.83
C ASP A 130 8.56 -13.54 2.91
N PRO A 131 9.78 -13.76 3.39
CA PRO A 131 10.42 -12.89 4.39
C PRO A 131 10.53 -11.42 4.00
N SER A 132 10.60 -11.10 2.71
CA SER A 132 10.62 -9.73 2.20
C SER A 132 9.26 -9.03 2.33
N VAL A 133 8.17 -9.78 2.17
CA VAL A 133 6.81 -9.24 2.22
C VAL A 133 6.44 -8.81 3.65
N PRO A 134 5.78 -7.66 3.86
CA PRO A 134 5.39 -7.23 5.21
C PRO A 134 4.66 -8.29 6.04
N VAL A 135 3.64 -8.94 5.49
CA VAL A 135 2.92 -10.01 6.22
C VAL A 135 3.82 -11.17 6.59
N GLY A 136 4.77 -11.55 5.73
CA GLY A 136 5.72 -12.62 5.98
C GLY A 136 6.75 -12.27 7.07
N SER A 137 7.25 -11.03 7.06
CA SER A 137 8.11 -10.49 8.10
C SER A 137 7.39 -10.45 9.45
N TYR A 138 6.18 -9.91 9.50
CA TYR A 138 5.36 -9.86 10.72
C TYR A 138 4.97 -11.25 11.23
N THR A 139 4.65 -12.21 10.34
CA THR A 139 4.41 -13.60 10.72
C THR A 139 5.61 -14.17 11.46
N ARG A 140 6.81 -13.97 10.94
CA ARG A 140 8.03 -14.46 11.59
C ARG A 140 8.28 -13.82 12.96
N THR A 141 7.97 -12.53 13.08
CA THR A 141 8.00 -11.85 14.38
C THR A 141 7.02 -12.49 15.37
N ILE A 142 5.80 -12.79 14.97
CA ILE A 142 4.80 -13.48 15.81
C ILE A 142 5.33 -14.84 16.26
N LEU A 143 5.82 -15.66 15.32
CA LEU A 143 6.33 -16.98 15.61
C LEU A 143 7.54 -16.94 16.56
N SER A 144 8.39 -15.93 16.41
CA SER A 144 9.53 -15.68 17.31
C SER A 144 9.07 -15.27 18.70
N ASN A 145 8.13 -14.35 18.80
CA ASN A 145 7.57 -13.89 20.09
C ASN A 145 6.89 -15.03 20.86
N LEU A 146 6.37 -16.03 20.14
CA LEU A 146 5.75 -17.23 20.70
C LEU A 146 6.74 -18.36 20.96
N GLY A 147 7.99 -18.27 20.49
CA GLY A 147 9.01 -19.32 20.66
C GLY A 147 8.77 -20.57 19.80
N ILE A 148 7.91 -20.50 18.77
CA ILE A 148 7.51 -21.67 17.95
C ILE A 148 8.05 -21.64 16.52
N SER A 149 8.91 -20.67 16.17
CA SER A 149 9.40 -20.47 14.79
C SER A 149 9.93 -21.74 14.14
N ALA A 150 10.84 -22.46 14.82
CA ALA A 150 11.50 -23.63 14.25
C ALA A 150 10.52 -24.77 13.91
N ALA A 151 9.52 -24.97 14.76
CA ALA A 151 8.52 -26.02 14.56
C ALA A 151 7.54 -25.66 13.44
N VAL A 152 7.02 -24.43 13.44
CA VAL A 152 6.04 -23.97 12.46
C VAL A 152 6.66 -23.83 11.07
N LEU A 153 7.89 -23.32 10.95
CA LEU A 153 8.55 -23.14 9.65
C LEU A 153 8.85 -24.46 8.93
N LYS A 154 8.96 -25.59 9.64
CA LYS A 154 9.05 -26.93 9.03
C LYS A 154 7.77 -27.33 8.30
N ASN A 155 6.64 -26.80 8.70
CA ASN A 155 5.32 -27.08 8.15
C ASN A 155 4.91 -26.11 7.02
N VAL A 156 5.77 -25.14 6.69
CA VAL A 156 5.52 -24.19 5.60
C VAL A 156 5.71 -24.88 4.25
N VAL A 157 4.62 -25.00 3.50
CA VAL A 157 4.60 -25.62 2.18
C VAL A 157 4.70 -24.60 1.04
N SER A 158 4.43 -23.33 1.31
CA SER A 158 4.54 -22.27 0.30
C SER A 158 4.76 -20.90 0.94
N GLN A 159 5.51 -20.05 0.22
CA GLN A 159 5.74 -18.65 0.58
C GLN A 159 5.24 -17.75 -0.54
N GLU A 160 4.41 -16.76 -0.18
CA GLU A 160 3.66 -15.96 -1.14
C GLU A 160 4.21 -14.53 -1.23
N THR A 161 4.03 -13.93 -2.40
CA THR A 161 4.50 -12.58 -2.73
C THR A 161 3.63 -11.47 -2.14
N ASP A 162 2.47 -11.79 -1.58
CA ASP A 162 1.56 -10.84 -0.92
C ASP A 162 0.53 -11.56 -0.02
N VAL A 163 -0.18 -10.77 0.81
CA VAL A 163 -1.16 -11.31 1.77
C VAL A 163 -2.40 -11.89 1.10
N ARG A 164 -2.79 -11.41 -0.08
CA ARG A 164 -3.98 -11.90 -0.79
C ARG A 164 -3.74 -13.29 -1.35
N SER A 165 -2.52 -13.56 -1.79
CA SER A 165 -2.09 -14.88 -2.22
C SER A 165 -2.10 -15.88 -1.05
N VAL A 166 -1.60 -15.48 0.13
CA VAL A 166 -1.73 -16.30 1.36
C VAL A 166 -3.19 -16.62 1.66
N LEU A 167 -4.03 -15.59 1.73
CA LEU A 167 -5.44 -15.72 2.08
C LEU A 167 -6.21 -16.55 1.05
N GLY A 168 -5.90 -16.38 -0.25
CA GLY A 168 -6.52 -17.15 -1.34
C GLY A 168 -6.29 -18.65 -1.20
N LYS A 169 -5.05 -19.08 -0.95
CA LYS A 169 -4.71 -20.50 -0.75
C LYS A 169 -5.45 -21.12 0.42
N VAL A 170 -5.52 -20.40 1.55
CA VAL A 170 -6.28 -20.87 2.71
C VAL A 170 -7.78 -20.94 2.40
N ALA A 171 -8.33 -19.92 1.76
CA ALA A 171 -9.76 -19.86 1.44
C ALA A 171 -10.19 -20.94 0.43
N LEU A 172 -9.28 -21.42 -0.41
CA LEU A 172 -9.48 -22.52 -1.36
C LEU A 172 -9.22 -23.89 -0.74
N GLY A 173 -8.66 -23.96 0.48
CA GLY A 173 -8.30 -25.21 1.14
C GLY A 173 -7.01 -25.86 0.62
N GLU A 174 -6.18 -25.11 -0.09
CA GLU A 174 -4.86 -25.55 -0.58
C GLU A 174 -3.84 -25.63 0.57
N ALA A 175 -4.10 -24.91 1.67
CA ALA A 175 -3.35 -24.98 2.92
C ALA A 175 -4.31 -25.03 4.11
N ASP A 176 -3.83 -25.61 5.21
CA ASP A 176 -4.60 -25.75 6.45
C ASP A 176 -4.63 -24.47 7.28
N ALA A 177 -3.61 -23.62 7.12
CA ALA A 177 -3.51 -22.35 7.83
C ALA A 177 -2.61 -21.34 7.12
N GLY A 178 -2.81 -20.06 7.45
CA GLY A 178 -1.94 -18.97 7.04
C GLY A 178 -2.13 -17.75 7.93
N PHE A 179 -1.22 -16.77 7.81
CA PHE A 179 -1.33 -15.50 8.52
C PHE A 179 -1.76 -14.40 7.55
N ALA A 180 -2.76 -13.62 7.95
CA ALA A 180 -3.27 -12.48 7.19
C ALA A 180 -3.58 -11.31 8.12
N TYR A 181 -3.80 -10.12 7.56
CA TYR A 181 -4.36 -9.04 8.35
C TYR A 181 -5.85 -9.27 8.58
N ILE A 182 -6.37 -8.78 9.71
CA ILE A 182 -7.80 -8.89 10.04
C ILE A 182 -8.67 -8.25 8.94
N THR A 183 -8.16 -7.18 8.31
CA THR A 183 -8.83 -6.51 7.20
C THR A 183 -9.00 -7.42 5.99
N ASP A 184 -7.98 -8.21 5.64
CA ASP A 184 -8.03 -9.16 4.52
C ASP A 184 -8.97 -10.32 4.81
N ALA A 185 -8.93 -10.89 6.03
CA ALA A 185 -9.80 -11.98 6.43
C ALA A 185 -11.30 -11.60 6.31
N ARG A 186 -11.64 -10.32 6.56
CA ARG A 186 -13.01 -9.80 6.40
C ARG A 186 -13.52 -9.83 4.95
N THR A 187 -12.63 -9.75 3.96
CA THR A 187 -13.02 -9.73 2.53
C THR A 187 -13.45 -11.10 2.01
N VAL A 188 -13.04 -12.17 2.65
CA VAL A 188 -13.41 -13.56 2.33
C VAL A 188 -14.32 -14.18 3.39
N LYS A 189 -15.18 -13.34 4.00
CA LYS A 189 -16.16 -13.76 5.02
C LYS A 189 -16.93 -15.00 4.56
N GLY A 190 -16.98 -16.01 5.42
CA GLY A 190 -17.65 -17.29 5.12
C GLY A 190 -16.78 -18.36 4.44
N LYS A 191 -15.58 -18.00 3.93
CA LYS A 191 -14.63 -18.96 3.36
C LYS A 191 -13.57 -19.40 4.35
N VAL A 192 -13.23 -18.55 5.32
CA VAL A 192 -12.25 -18.82 6.37
C VAL A 192 -12.84 -18.64 7.76
N LYS A 193 -12.21 -19.27 8.75
CA LYS A 193 -12.34 -18.95 10.18
C LYS A 193 -11.10 -18.17 10.61
N VAL A 194 -11.32 -17.21 11.51
CA VAL A 194 -10.28 -16.35 12.07
C VAL A 194 -9.98 -16.82 13.49
N ILE A 195 -8.72 -17.00 13.79
CA ILE A 195 -8.21 -17.33 15.13
C ILE A 195 -7.38 -16.12 15.57
N ALA A 196 -7.78 -15.50 16.67
CA ALA A 196 -7.07 -14.37 17.25
C ALA A 196 -5.71 -14.82 17.83
N LEU A 197 -4.72 -13.96 17.68
CA LEU A 197 -3.40 -14.17 18.28
C LEU A 197 -3.31 -13.41 19.60
N ARG A 198 -2.48 -13.89 20.53
CA ARG A 198 -2.23 -13.20 21.79
C ARG A 198 -1.67 -11.79 21.53
N GLU A 199 -2.13 -10.81 22.25
CA GLU A 199 -1.68 -9.42 22.11
C GLU A 199 -0.16 -9.29 22.27
N SER A 200 0.42 -10.02 23.23
CA SER A 200 1.87 -10.05 23.46
C SER A 200 2.70 -10.60 22.30
N ALA A 201 2.08 -11.33 21.37
CA ALA A 201 2.75 -11.84 20.18
C ALA A 201 2.64 -10.87 18.98
N GLN A 202 1.71 -9.89 19.03
CA GLN A 202 1.44 -8.99 17.92
C GLN A 202 2.61 -8.03 17.67
N PRO A 203 3.10 -7.93 16.42
CA PRO A 203 4.00 -6.85 16.04
C PRO A 203 3.23 -5.54 15.91
N HIS A 204 3.93 -4.43 16.02
CA HIS A 204 3.35 -3.12 15.72
C HIS A 204 3.25 -2.92 14.21
N VAL A 205 2.08 -3.20 13.65
CA VAL A 205 1.83 -3.08 12.19
C VAL A 205 1.41 -1.66 11.87
N VAL A 206 2.26 -0.94 11.14
CA VAL A 206 2.01 0.45 10.71
C VAL A 206 2.06 0.53 9.20
N TYR A 207 1.09 1.23 8.62
CA TYR A 207 1.04 1.56 7.20
C TYR A 207 1.57 2.96 6.97
N GLU A 208 2.43 3.09 5.99
CA GLU A 208 2.99 4.39 5.57
C GLU A 208 2.68 4.68 4.11
N VAL A 209 2.55 5.98 3.81
CA VAL A 209 2.36 6.49 2.46
C VAL A 209 3.35 7.60 2.18
N ALA A 210 3.88 7.64 0.96
CA ALA A 210 4.80 8.66 0.50
C ALA A 210 4.49 9.11 -0.93
N VAL A 211 4.81 10.36 -1.26
CA VAL A 211 4.80 10.88 -2.63
C VAL A 211 6.12 10.50 -3.30
N VAL A 212 6.07 9.97 -4.51
CA VAL A 212 7.25 9.69 -5.34
C VAL A 212 7.82 11.03 -5.85
N LYS A 213 9.14 11.26 -5.63
CA LYS A 213 9.74 12.59 -5.88
C LYS A 213 9.67 13.03 -7.35
N ASN A 214 9.86 12.09 -8.27
CA ASN A 214 9.89 12.38 -9.71
C ASN A 214 8.50 12.26 -10.36
N SER A 215 7.43 12.27 -9.56
CA SER A 215 6.05 12.28 -10.08
C SER A 215 5.79 13.54 -10.92
N PRO A 216 5.27 13.39 -12.15
CA PRO A 216 4.82 14.55 -12.94
C PRO A 216 3.54 15.18 -12.38
N HIS A 217 2.91 14.56 -11.36
CA HIS A 217 1.63 14.97 -10.78
C HIS A 217 1.78 15.36 -9.29
N LEU A 218 2.90 15.97 -8.88
CA LEU A 218 3.21 16.27 -7.48
C LEU A 218 2.05 16.96 -6.73
N PRO A 219 1.39 18.03 -7.24
CA PRO A 219 0.29 18.65 -6.51
C PRO A 219 -0.88 17.69 -6.25
N ALA A 220 -1.21 16.84 -7.21
CA ALA A 220 -2.28 15.86 -7.07
C ALA A 220 -1.89 14.73 -6.11
N ALA A 221 -0.64 14.26 -6.14
CA ALA A 221 -0.09 13.25 -5.25
C ALA A 221 -0.11 13.74 -3.78
N TYR A 222 0.30 14.99 -3.52
CA TYR A 222 0.20 15.57 -2.18
C TYR A 222 -1.25 15.71 -1.71
N ARG A 223 -2.17 16.13 -2.58
CA ARG A 223 -3.62 16.17 -2.26
C ARG A 223 -4.15 14.77 -1.90
N TYR A 224 -3.72 13.74 -2.63
CA TYR A 224 -4.10 12.35 -2.34
C TYR A 224 -3.60 11.89 -0.97
N VAL A 225 -2.32 12.06 -0.67
CA VAL A 225 -1.72 11.70 0.62
C VAL A 225 -2.40 12.45 1.77
N THR A 226 -2.63 13.76 1.61
CA THR A 226 -3.36 14.56 2.60
C THR A 226 -4.79 14.06 2.81
N ARG A 227 -5.46 13.59 1.75
CA ARG A 227 -6.80 13.01 1.84
C ARG A 227 -6.83 11.76 2.73
N LEU A 228 -5.84 10.86 2.64
CA LEU A 228 -5.79 9.63 3.43
C LEU A 228 -5.80 9.87 4.94
N ILE A 229 -5.26 10.98 5.39
CA ILE A 229 -5.21 11.33 6.82
C ILE A 229 -6.39 12.19 7.30
N ARG A 230 -7.32 12.55 6.41
CA ARG A 230 -8.53 13.30 6.78
C ARG A 230 -9.59 12.38 7.40
N PRO A 231 -10.49 12.92 8.25
CA PRO A 231 -11.50 12.12 8.94
C PRO A 231 -12.37 11.23 8.05
N ALA A 232 -12.72 11.70 6.84
CA ALA A 232 -13.54 10.92 5.91
C ALA A 232 -12.82 9.62 5.47
N ALA A 233 -11.54 9.71 5.06
CA ALA A 233 -10.76 8.54 4.68
C ALA A 233 -10.46 7.63 5.88
N GLN A 234 -10.18 8.22 7.04
CA GLN A 234 -9.95 7.45 8.27
C GLN A 234 -11.18 6.62 8.66
N ARG A 235 -12.40 7.17 8.53
CA ARG A 235 -13.64 6.40 8.75
C ARG A 235 -13.79 5.23 7.77
N GLU A 236 -13.40 5.38 6.51
CA GLU A 236 -13.43 4.26 5.54
C GLU A 236 -12.41 3.18 5.91
N LEU A 237 -11.21 3.57 6.35
CA LEU A 237 -10.19 2.63 6.85
C LEU A 237 -10.73 1.86 8.08
N GLU A 238 -11.31 2.55 9.07
CA GLU A 238 -11.90 1.94 10.26
C GLU A 238 -13.03 0.97 9.90
N ARG A 239 -13.93 1.35 8.99
CA ARG A 239 -15.00 0.45 8.49
C ARG A 239 -14.44 -0.81 7.84
N ALA A 240 -13.33 -0.69 7.13
CA ALA A 240 -12.63 -1.83 6.55
C ALA A 240 -11.91 -2.68 7.62
N GLY A 241 -11.74 -2.17 8.84
CA GLY A 241 -11.15 -2.86 9.98
C GLY A 241 -9.69 -2.49 10.26
N PHE A 242 -9.16 -1.46 9.59
CA PHE A 242 -7.86 -0.90 9.96
C PHE A 242 -7.96 -0.20 11.33
N GLY A 243 -6.87 -0.26 12.07
CA GLY A 243 -6.73 0.52 13.29
C GLY A 243 -6.43 2.01 12.97
N PRO A 244 -6.53 2.88 13.99
CA PRO A 244 -6.35 4.31 13.83
C PRO A 244 -4.94 4.66 13.38
N ARG A 245 -4.81 5.84 12.77
CA ARG A 245 -3.52 6.45 12.49
C ARG A 245 -2.72 6.61 13.80
N PRO A 246 -1.44 6.16 13.85
CA PRO A 246 -0.59 6.44 15.00
C PRO A 246 -0.48 7.94 15.27
N LYS A 247 -0.51 8.31 16.54
CA LYS A 247 -0.25 9.71 16.93
C LYS A 247 1.22 10.03 16.64
N PRO A 248 1.54 11.22 16.10
CA PRO A 248 2.94 11.65 15.99
C PRO A 248 3.61 11.57 17.35
N VAL A 249 4.79 10.94 17.42
CA VAL A 249 5.64 11.04 18.59
C VAL A 249 6.08 12.50 18.69
N ARG A 250 5.76 13.15 19.79
CA ARG A 250 6.17 14.53 20.09
C ARG A 250 7.63 14.61 20.47
#